data_bb409c78b49b4aec2b3033b3d1ceb544
#
_entry.id   bb409c78b49b4aec2b3033b3d1ceb544
#
_cell.length_a   1.000
_cell.length_b   1.000
_cell.length_c   1.000
_cell.angle_alpha   90.00
_cell.angle_beta   90.00
_cell.angle_gamma   90.00
#
_symmetry.space_group_name_H-M   'P 1'
#
loop_
_entity.id
_entity.type
_entity.pdbx_description
1 polymer ?
#
loop_
_entity_poly.entity_id
_entity_poly.type
_entity_poly.pdbx_seq_one_letter_code
_entity_poly.pdbx_strand_id
1 'polypeptide(L)'
;MQRINYVPAFGKRGCGFLLSASFCYYMKEFIQVLRRFVAPYKRYLGFSVLFNILSAVLNIFSFAALIPILNILFNIGQERITTLMPWPSSMNELPDVLSNNANYYVQTMIDHYGATTTLLFIGLFLAFMTFLKTGSYFLASASVMPIRTGVVRDIRNQLYQKITSLSLGFFSEERKGDIIARMSGDVQEIENSIMASLDMLFKNPILVIAYFTTLLIISWQLTLFTILFVPLFGWFMGLVGRKLKQNSVKAQNLWSDTMSQVEETLGGLRIIKAFSAEEKMNARFDKINSNYRDSILKVTIRQQLAHPMSEFLGTLMIVIVLWFGGTLVLNEQVLSGPTFIYYLVMLYSIINPLKELSKASYAIMKGLASIERVDKILKAEVAIKDPEKPIHINSFEHQIEFRHVSFRYAEQWVLRDINLVIPKGKTVALVGQSGSGKSTLVDLIPRYYDVQEGEVLIDGINVRDLGVRSLRHLIGNVNQEAILFNDTFFNNITFGVDHATQEMVDQAARIANAYEFIMESEEGFDTNIGDRGSKLSGGQRQRISIARAILKNPPILILDEATSALDTESERLVQDALERLMDTRTTVAIAHRLSTIKHADEICVLHEGRIVERGTHEELIAKEGYYKKLHDMQEV
;
A
#
# COMPACT_ATOMS: atom_id res chain seq x y z
N MET A 1 25.53 -7.44 12.11
CA MET A 1 26.11 -6.17 12.65
C MET A 1 26.79 -5.42 11.51
N GLN A 2 26.10 -4.51 10.87
CA GLN A 2 26.73 -3.39 10.16
C GLN A 2 25.84 -2.18 10.38
N ARG A 3 26.37 -1.25 11.17
CA ARG A 3 25.76 0.03 11.53
C ARG A 3 25.58 0.86 10.25
N ILE A 4 24.36 1.20 9.92
CA ILE A 4 24.08 2.36 9.07
C ILE A 4 23.64 3.49 9.99
N ASN A 5 24.64 4.17 10.57
CA ASN A 5 24.50 5.53 11.10
C ASN A 5 24.60 6.49 9.92
N TYR A 6 23.51 7.12 9.52
CA TYR A 6 23.57 8.45 8.91
C TYR A 6 22.21 9.16 9.13
N VAL A 7 22.05 9.68 10.34
CA VAL A 7 21.22 10.87 10.57
C VAL A 7 22.23 12.02 10.72
N PRO A 8 22.35 12.95 9.78
CA PRO A 8 23.16 14.15 10.03
C PRO A 8 22.46 15.00 11.07
N ALA A 9 23.12 15.16 12.22
CA ALA A 9 22.77 16.13 13.24
C ALA A 9 22.71 17.53 12.62
N PHE A 10 21.54 18.15 12.60
CA PHE A 10 21.35 19.52 12.16
C PHE A 10 22.02 20.49 13.15
N GLY A 11 23.26 20.85 12.85
CA GLY A 11 23.94 22.00 13.45
C GLY A 11 23.27 23.30 13.00
N LYS A 12 22.92 24.11 13.98
CA LYS A 12 22.42 25.50 13.79
C LYS A 12 23.48 26.36 13.10
N ARG A 13 23.41 26.57 11.77
CA ARG A 13 23.89 27.74 11.02
C ARG A 13 23.82 27.48 9.50
N GLY A 14 23.13 28.35 8.74
CA GLY A 14 23.19 28.38 7.27
C GLY A 14 21.97 27.80 6.54
N CYS A 15 20.79 28.42 6.62
CA CYS A 15 19.51 27.83 6.21
C CYS A 15 19.03 28.14 4.77
N GLY A 16 19.85 28.74 3.90
CA GLY A 16 19.45 29.05 2.52
C GLY A 16 19.96 28.07 1.46
N PHE A 17 21.16 27.59 1.59
CA PHE A 17 21.84 26.75 0.56
C PHE A 17 21.65 25.24 0.81
N LEU A 18 21.42 24.80 2.05
CA LEU A 18 21.25 23.39 2.43
C LEU A 18 19.85 22.82 2.12
N LEU A 19 18.82 23.68 2.02
CA LEU A 19 17.48 23.27 1.60
C LEU A 19 17.46 22.88 0.12
N SER A 20 18.29 23.47 -0.72
CA SER A 20 18.42 23.13 -2.14
C SER A 20 19.09 21.77 -2.37
N ALA A 21 20.12 21.43 -1.61
CA ALA A 21 20.84 20.17 -1.75
C ALA A 21 20.02 18.97 -1.29
N SER A 22 19.35 19.06 -0.13
CA SER A 22 18.44 18.01 0.36
C SER A 22 17.24 17.82 -0.57
N PHE A 23 16.66 18.89 -1.07
CA PHE A 23 15.54 18.82 -2.02
C PHE A 23 15.97 18.19 -3.35
N CYS A 24 17.15 18.55 -3.85
CA CYS A 24 17.70 17.98 -5.09
C CYS A 24 17.98 16.47 -4.94
N TYR A 25 18.43 16.02 -3.76
CA TYR A 25 18.62 14.61 -3.44
C TYR A 25 17.29 13.85 -3.46
N TYR A 26 16.27 14.32 -2.73
CA TYR A 26 14.94 13.70 -2.70
C TYR A 26 14.27 13.71 -4.08
N MET A 27 14.47 14.75 -4.88
CA MET A 27 13.97 14.79 -6.26
C MET A 27 14.62 13.74 -7.15
N LYS A 28 15.92 13.50 -7.02
CA LYS A 28 16.62 12.48 -7.79
C LYS A 28 16.11 11.06 -7.46
N GLU A 29 15.95 10.75 -6.18
CA GLU A 29 15.35 9.47 -5.74
C GLU A 29 13.92 9.34 -6.26
N PHE A 30 13.13 10.41 -6.16
CA PHE A 30 11.75 10.37 -6.60
C PHE A 30 11.59 10.23 -8.13
N ILE A 31 12.49 10.79 -8.92
CA ILE A 31 12.53 10.59 -10.39
C ILE A 31 12.75 9.10 -10.72
N GLN A 32 13.55 8.38 -9.93
CA GLN A 32 13.71 6.93 -10.11
C GLN A 32 12.39 6.18 -9.85
N VAL A 33 11.63 6.62 -8.84
CA VAL A 33 10.29 6.07 -8.54
C VAL A 33 9.32 6.34 -9.68
N LEU A 34 9.29 7.58 -10.21
CA LEU A 34 8.47 7.90 -11.37
C LEU A 34 8.84 7.05 -12.58
N ARG A 35 10.14 6.86 -12.86
CA ARG A 35 10.59 5.97 -13.93
C ARG A 35 10.12 4.53 -13.72
N ARG A 36 10.14 4.03 -12.48
CA ARG A 36 9.71 2.66 -12.17
C ARG A 36 8.22 2.45 -12.39
N PHE A 37 7.38 3.35 -11.92
CA PHE A 37 5.93 3.15 -11.85
C PHE A 37 5.15 3.88 -12.95
N VAL A 38 5.63 5.01 -13.47
CA VAL A 38 4.92 5.82 -14.48
C VAL A 38 5.34 5.48 -15.92
N ALA A 39 6.53 4.88 -16.11
CA ALA A 39 7.01 4.55 -17.46
C ALA A 39 6.04 3.73 -18.33
N PRO A 40 5.29 2.74 -17.81
CA PRO A 40 4.29 2.01 -18.60
C PRO A 40 3.18 2.91 -19.16
N TYR A 41 2.91 4.03 -18.51
CA TYR A 41 1.82 4.98 -18.77
C TYR A 41 2.26 6.24 -19.53
N LYS A 42 3.47 6.28 -20.13
CA LYS A 42 4.06 7.45 -20.79
C LYS A 42 3.16 8.12 -21.83
N ARG A 43 2.31 7.37 -22.53
CA ARG A 43 1.36 7.90 -23.51
C ARG A 43 0.34 8.83 -22.86
N TYR A 44 -0.23 8.44 -21.74
CA TYR A 44 -1.19 9.25 -20.97
C TYR A 44 -0.53 10.51 -20.40
N LEU A 45 0.74 10.39 -19.96
CA LEU A 45 1.50 11.55 -19.51
C LEU A 45 1.71 12.55 -20.66
N GLY A 46 2.05 12.07 -21.87
CA GLY A 46 2.19 12.92 -23.06
C GLY A 46 0.91 13.67 -23.40
N PHE A 47 -0.24 13.01 -23.37
CA PHE A 47 -1.55 13.66 -23.56
C PHE A 47 -1.85 14.70 -22.48
N SER A 48 -1.58 14.38 -21.21
CA SER A 48 -1.76 15.35 -20.13
C SER A 48 -0.91 16.60 -20.31
N VAL A 49 0.35 16.46 -20.69
CA VAL A 49 1.25 17.59 -20.95
C VAL A 49 0.73 18.43 -22.12
N LEU A 50 0.34 17.82 -23.23
CA LEU A 50 -0.20 18.50 -24.40
C LEU A 50 -1.44 19.32 -24.04
N PHE A 51 -2.42 18.71 -23.36
CA PHE A 51 -3.64 19.41 -22.98
C PHE A 51 -3.42 20.46 -21.90
N ASN A 52 -2.42 20.31 -21.00
CA ASN A 52 -2.05 21.36 -20.05
C ASN A 52 -1.43 22.56 -20.77
N ILE A 53 -0.58 22.35 -21.78
CA ILE A 53 -0.03 23.44 -22.61
C ILE A 53 -1.17 24.15 -23.35
N LEU A 54 -2.07 23.39 -23.99
CA LEU A 54 -3.21 23.97 -24.69
C LEU A 54 -4.11 24.78 -23.75
N SER A 55 -4.41 24.24 -22.57
CA SER A 55 -5.19 24.93 -21.54
C SER A 55 -4.51 26.22 -21.06
N ALA A 56 -3.19 26.21 -20.88
CA ALA A 56 -2.43 27.39 -20.48
C ALA A 56 -2.47 28.49 -21.53
N VAL A 57 -2.27 28.12 -22.80
CA VAL A 57 -2.34 29.08 -23.93
C VAL A 57 -3.74 29.68 -24.05
N LEU A 58 -4.78 28.84 -24.04
CA LEU A 58 -6.17 29.30 -24.12
C LEU A 58 -6.53 30.19 -22.93
N ASN A 59 -5.94 29.96 -21.75
CA ASN A 59 -6.15 30.80 -20.58
C ASN A 59 -5.57 32.22 -20.77
N ILE A 60 -4.38 32.32 -21.34
CA ILE A 60 -3.77 33.63 -21.67
C ILE A 60 -4.66 34.41 -22.63
N PHE A 61 -5.11 33.79 -23.71
CA PHE A 61 -6.02 34.40 -24.68
C PHE A 61 -7.39 34.75 -24.08
N SER A 62 -7.94 33.91 -23.21
CA SER A 62 -9.20 34.18 -22.52
C SER A 62 -9.10 35.46 -21.65
N PHE A 63 -7.99 35.64 -20.94
CA PHE A 63 -7.79 36.88 -20.17
C PHE A 63 -7.40 38.07 -21.03
N ALA A 64 -6.71 37.89 -22.15
CA ALA A 64 -6.37 38.97 -23.09
C ALA A 64 -7.62 39.61 -23.69
N ALA A 65 -8.74 38.87 -23.82
CA ALA A 65 -10.03 39.40 -24.25
C ALA A 65 -10.62 40.48 -23.31
N LEU A 66 -10.09 40.64 -22.10
CA LEU A 66 -10.46 41.71 -21.18
C LEU A 66 -10.02 43.09 -21.74
N ILE A 67 -8.91 43.15 -22.45
CA ILE A 67 -8.36 44.41 -22.99
C ILE A 67 -9.38 45.11 -23.92
N PRO A 68 -9.88 44.47 -25.00
CA PRO A 68 -10.86 45.11 -25.87
C PRO A 68 -12.20 45.38 -25.17
N ILE A 69 -12.62 44.53 -24.22
CA ILE A 69 -13.83 44.79 -23.42
C ILE A 69 -13.70 46.08 -22.63
N LEU A 70 -12.58 46.26 -21.93
CA LEU A 70 -12.33 47.47 -21.13
C LEU A 70 -12.18 48.70 -22.02
N ASN A 71 -11.52 48.58 -23.18
CA ASN A 71 -11.40 49.67 -24.16
C ASN A 71 -12.79 50.18 -24.62
N ILE A 72 -13.72 49.26 -24.92
CA ILE A 72 -15.08 49.58 -25.34
C ILE A 72 -15.88 50.22 -24.18
N LEU A 73 -15.84 49.62 -22.99
CA LEU A 73 -16.62 50.09 -21.84
C LEU A 73 -16.20 51.49 -21.34
N PHE A 74 -14.90 51.75 -21.32
CA PHE A 74 -14.37 53.02 -20.81
C PHE A 74 -14.03 54.05 -21.91
N ASN A 75 -14.30 53.71 -23.17
CA ASN A 75 -14.04 54.56 -24.31
C ASN A 75 -12.56 55.02 -24.37
N ILE A 76 -11.61 54.14 -24.03
CA ILE A 76 -10.20 54.39 -23.96
C ILE A 76 -9.56 54.06 -25.32
N GLY A 77 -8.72 54.96 -25.86
CA GLY A 77 -7.96 54.71 -27.10
C GLY A 77 -8.71 55.09 -28.36
N GLN A 78 -9.01 56.38 -28.51
CA GLN A 78 -9.69 56.91 -29.72
C GLN A 78 -8.75 57.10 -30.93
N GLU A 79 -7.49 56.68 -30.91
CA GLU A 79 -6.72 56.62 -32.14
C GLU A 79 -7.27 55.50 -33.03
N ARG A 80 -8.01 55.88 -34.08
CA ARG A 80 -8.57 54.94 -35.06
C ARG A 80 -7.45 54.21 -35.75
N ILE A 81 -7.32 52.91 -35.47
CA ILE A 81 -6.39 52.04 -36.18
C ILE A 81 -7.02 51.74 -37.54
N THR A 82 -6.47 52.36 -38.59
CA THR A 82 -7.00 52.27 -39.94
C THR A 82 -6.33 51.20 -40.80
N THR A 83 -5.19 50.67 -40.37
CA THR A 83 -4.39 49.71 -41.15
C THR A 83 -4.01 48.48 -40.36
N LEU A 84 -4.11 47.31 -40.99
CA LEU A 84 -3.58 46.05 -40.48
C LEU A 84 -2.06 46.05 -40.56
N MET A 85 -1.38 45.68 -39.49
CA MET A 85 0.06 45.43 -39.55
C MET A 85 0.33 44.08 -40.20
N PRO A 86 1.36 43.96 -41.08
CA PRO A 86 1.78 42.69 -41.66
C PRO A 86 2.33 41.77 -40.56
N TRP A 87 2.37 40.45 -40.86
CA TRP A 87 2.95 39.49 -39.92
C TRP A 87 4.38 39.90 -39.53
N PRO A 88 4.74 39.76 -38.24
CA PRO A 88 6.01 40.25 -37.73
C PRO A 88 7.20 39.49 -38.31
N SER A 89 8.27 40.22 -38.65
CA SER A 89 9.55 39.66 -39.09
C SER A 89 10.40 39.14 -37.92
N SER A 90 10.09 39.60 -36.69
CA SER A 90 10.77 39.20 -35.45
C SER A 90 9.79 38.89 -34.34
N MET A 91 10.20 38.02 -33.39
CA MET A 91 9.38 37.66 -32.23
C MET A 91 9.09 38.86 -31.31
N ASN A 92 9.90 39.91 -31.36
CA ASN A 92 9.71 41.10 -30.53
C ASN A 92 8.55 41.96 -31.01
N GLU A 93 8.20 41.90 -32.29
CA GLU A 93 7.10 42.66 -32.90
C GLU A 93 5.75 41.95 -32.78
N LEU A 94 5.77 40.67 -32.43
CA LEU A 94 4.55 39.82 -32.36
C LEU A 94 3.46 40.39 -31.43
N PRO A 95 3.77 40.88 -30.22
CA PRO A 95 2.75 41.46 -29.34
C PRO A 95 2.08 42.71 -29.91
N ASP A 96 2.87 43.58 -30.54
CA ASP A 96 2.38 44.84 -31.12
C ASP A 96 1.50 44.57 -32.34
N VAL A 97 1.90 43.66 -33.22
CA VAL A 97 1.13 43.24 -34.39
C VAL A 97 -0.18 42.57 -33.97
N LEU A 98 -0.15 41.65 -32.98
CA LEU A 98 -1.36 41.01 -32.48
C LEU A 98 -2.31 42.01 -31.83
N SER A 99 -1.80 42.95 -31.02
CA SER A 99 -2.62 43.96 -30.37
C SER A 99 -3.24 44.93 -31.39
N ASN A 100 -2.44 45.40 -32.35
CA ASN A 100 -2.93 46.29 -33.40
C ASN A 100 -4.02 45.63 -34.24
N ASN A 101 -3.74 44.42 -34.73
CA ASN A 101 -4.70 43.70 -35.58
C ASN A 101 -5.99 43.31 -34.84
N ALA A 102 -5.88 42.92 -33.56
CA ALA A 102 -7.06 42.66 -32.72
C ALA A 102 -7.91 43.91 -32.54
N ASN A 103 -7.27 45.05 -32.22
CA ASN A 103 -7.96 46.33 -32.08
C ASN A 103 -8.58 46.82 -33.39
N TYR A 104 -7.92 46.59 -34.53
CA TYR A 104 -8.47 46.89 -35.86
C TYR A 104 -9.78 46.13 -36.11
N TYR A 105 -9.79 44.82 -35.90
CA TYR A 105 -11.01 44.02 -36.08
C TYR A 105 -12.13 44.43 -35.11
N VAL A 106 -11.78 44.69 -33.85
CA VAL A 106 -12.75 45.17 -32.85
C VAL A 106 -13.36 46.51 -33.27
N GLN A 107 -12.55 47.42 -33.75
CA GLN A 107 -13.00 48.75 -34.20
C GLN A 107 -13.87 48.66 -35.45
N THR A 108 -13.51 47.82 -36.42
CA THR A 108 -14.30 47.52 -37.61
C THR A 108 -15.67 46.92 -37.23
N MET A 109 -15.71 46.05 -36.22
CA MET A 109 -16.99 45.49 -35.71
C MET A 109 -17.85 46.55 -35.01
N ILE A 110 -17.22 47.47 -34.27
CA ILE A 110 -17.95 48.60 -33.64
C ILE A 110 -18.56 49.53 -34.70
N ASP A 111 -17.81 49.85 -35.77
CA ASP A 111 -18.26 50.71 -36.84
C ASP A 111 -19.44 50.08 -37.65
N HIS A 112 -19.44 48.74 -37.82
CA HIS A 112 -20.49 48.04 -38.56
C HIS A 112 -21.72 47.65 -37.72
N TYR A 113 -21.51 47.19 -36.48
CA TYR A 113 -22.56 46.58 -35.66
C TYR A 113 -22.91 47.36 -34.38
N GLY A 114 -22.13 48.41 -34.10
CA GLY A 114 -22.25 49.19 -32.86
C GLY A 114 -21.57 48.55 -31.64
N ALA A 115 -21.24 49.33 -30.63
CA ALA A 115 -20.47 48.92 -29.45
C ALA A 115 -21.14 47.80 -28.63
N THR A 116 -22.46 47.89 -28.44
CA THR A 116 -23.22 46.88 -27.63
C THR A 116 -23.22 45.50 -28.27
N THR A 117 -23.41 45.43 -29.62
CA THR A 117 -23.38 44.17 -30.36
C THR A 117 -21.96 43.58 -30.42
N THR A 118 -20.95 44.43 -30.57
CA THR A 118 -19.54 44.02 -30.52
C THR A 118 -19.18 43.42 -29.14
N LEU A 119 -19.64 44.02 -28.05
CA LEU A 119 -19.47 43.45 -26.70
C LEU A 119 -20.12 42.07 -26.56
N LEU A 120 -21.30 41.87 -27.17
CA LEU A 120 -21.94 40.56 -27.18
C LEU A 120 -21.08 39.51 -27.92
N PHE A 121 -20.55 39.86 -29.11
CA PHE A 121 -19.67 38.96 -29.86
C PHE A 121 -18.38 38.61 -29.12
N ILE A 122 -17.74 39.62 -28.49
CA ILE A 122 -16.52 39.37 -27.67
C ILE A 122 -16.88 38.52 -26.45
N GLY A 123 -18.05 38.75 -25.83
CA GLY A 123 -18.54 37.91 -24.72
C GLY A 123 -18.76 36.45 -25.13
N LEU A 124 -19.39 36.21 -26.30
CA LEU A 124 -19.56 34.85 -26.84
C LEU A 124 -18.21 34.20 -27.19
N PHE A 125 -17.28 34.96 -27.77
CA PHE A 125 -15.91 34.50 -28.03
C PHE A 125 -15.19 34.12 -26.73
N LEU A 126 -15.30 34.93 -25.69
CA LEU A 126 -14.76 34.64 -24.37
C LEU A 126 -15.37 33.36 -23.77
N ALA A 127 -16.70 33.19 -23.88
CA ALA A 127 -17.38 31.97 -23.44
C ALA A 127 -16.87 30.73 -24.18
N PHE A 128 -16.72 30.83 -25.50
CA PHE A 128 -16.18 29.75 -26.35
C PHE A 128 -14.73 29.41 -25.99
N MET A 129 -13.87 30.40 -25.83
CA MET A 129 -12.47 30.20 -25.40
C MET A 129 -12.39 29.58 -24.01
N THR A 130 -13.25 30.01 -23.10
CA THR A 130 -13.34 29.42 -21.76
C THR A 130 -13.82 27.97 -21.80
N PHE A 131 -14.77 27.65 -22.66
CA PHE A 131 -15.21 26.27 -22.91
C PHE A 131 -14.07 25.39 -23.41
N LEU A 132 -13.32 25.84 -24.43
CA LEU A 132 -12.14 25.11 -24.94
C LEU A 132 -11.06 24.95 -23.89
N LYS A 133 -10.77 26.00 -23.11
CA LYS A 133 -9.80 25.97 -22.01
C LYS A 133 -10.19 24.95 -20.93
N THR A 134 -11.44 24.99 -20.46
CA THR A 134 -11.92 24.08 -19.43
C THR A 134 -12.03 22.66 -19.93
N GLY A 135 -12.43 22.47 -21.21
CA GLY A 135 -12.40 21.17 -21.88
C GLY A 135 -10.99 20.59 -21.96
N SER A 136 -10.01 21.41 -22.36
CA SER A 136 -8.59 20.99 -22.41
C SER A 136 -8.06 20.66 -21.02
N TYR A 137 -8.40 21.45 -20.00
CA TYR A 137 -8.05 21.17 -18.60
C TYR A 137 -8.65 19.86 -18.10
N PHE A 138 -9.92 19.61 -18.44
CA PHE A 138 -10.58 18.34 -18.12
C PHE A 138 -9.88 17.16 -18.80
N LEU A 139 -9.58 17.26 -20.10
CA LEU A 139 -8.86 16.21 -20.83
C LEU A 139 -7.46 15.96 -20.28
N ALA A 140 -6.74 17.02 -19.87
CA ALA A 140 -5.46 16.89 -19.18
C ALA A 140 -5.58 16.10 -17.88
N SER A 141 -6.57 16.44 -17.05
CA SER A 141 -6.84 15.76 -15.78
C SER A 141 -7.33 14.33 -15.99
N ALA A 142 -8.23 14.09 -16.93
CA ALA A 142 -8.73 12.76 -17.27
C ALA A 142 -7.60 11.84 -17.77
N SER A 143 -6.64 12.39 -18.53
CA SER A 143 -5.46 11.64 -19.02
C SER A 143 -4.52 11.17 -17.90
N VAL A 144 -4.56 11.79 -16.72
CA VAL A 144 -3.75 11.35 -15.56
C VAL A 144 -4.42 10.22 -14.78
N MET A 145 -5.75 10.05 -14.87
CA MET A 145 -6.47 9.03 -14.10
C MET A 145 -6.02 7.58 -14.39
N PRO A 146 -5.76 7.16 -15.65
CA PRO A 146 -5.20 5.83 -15.92
C PRO A 146 -3.81 5.63 -15.29
N ILE A 147 -2.99 6.67 -15.16
CA ILE A 147 -1.71 6.61 -14.47
C ILE A 147 -1.96 6.34 -12.98
N ARG A 148 -2.86 7.11 -12.38
CA ARG A 148 -3.23 7.01 -10.96
C ARG A 148 -3.69 5.62 -10.58
N THR A 149 -4.73 5.12 -11.27
CA THR A 149 -5.34 3.82 -10.97
C THR A 149 -4.44 2.63 -11.35
N GLY A 150 -3.72 2.77 -12.47
CA GLY A 150 -2.82 1.73 -12.96
C GLY A 150 -1.61 1.51 -12.04
N VAL A 151 -0.97 2.57 -11.57
CA VAL A 151 0.16 2.47 -10.63
C VAL A 151 -0.26 1.81 -9.32
N VAL A 152 -1.41 2.16 -8.77
CA VAL A 152 -1.95 1.54 -7.55
C VAL A 152 -2.16 0.04 -7.75
N ARG A 153 -2.81 -0.34 -8.86
CA ARG A 153 -3.02 -1.75 -9.23
C ARG A 153 -1.69 -2.49 -9.32
N ASP A 154 -0.72 -1.93 -10.03
CA ASP A 154 0.56 -2.60 -10.31
C ASP A 154 1.38 -2.79 -9.01
N ILE A 155 1.40 -1.78 -8.12
CA ILE A 155 2.06 -1.90 -6.81
C ILE A 155 1.37 -2.97 -5.95
N ARG A 156 0.03 -2.97 -5.88
CA ARG A 156 -0.71 -3.96 -5.11
C ARG A 156 -0.50 -5.37 -5.63
N ASN A 157 -0.50 -5.57 -6.95
CA ASN A 157 -0.24 -6.87 -7.56
C ASN A 157 1.19 -7.36 -7.25
N GLN A 158 2.21 -6.48 -7.38
CA GLN A 158 3.59 -6.82 -7.03
C GLN A 158 3.73 -7.18 -5.55
N LEU A 159 3.10 -6.42 -4.66
CA LEU A 159 3.09 -6.71 -3.22
C LEU A 159 2.42 -8.05 -2.94
N TYR A 160 1.25 -8.31 -3.50
CA TYR A 160 0.51 -9.55 -3.28
C TYR A 160 1.30 -10.77 -3.77
N GLN A 161 1.84 -10.71 -4.98
CA GLN A 161 2.69 -11.77 -5.53
C GLN A 161 3.94 -12.00 -4.66
N LYS A 162 4.55 -10.91 -4.17
CA LYS A 162 5.70 -11.01 -3.28
C LYS A 162 5.33 -11.65 -1.95
N ILE A 163 4.24 -11.21 -1.31
CA ILE A 163 3.74 -11.77 -0.04
C ILE A 163 3.50 -13.27 -0.17
N THR A 164 2.85 -13.73 -1.24
CA THR A 164 2.60 -15.17 -1.44
C THR A 164 3.86 -15.98 -1.73
N SER A 165 4.94 -15.35 -2.18
CA SER A 165 6.24 -15.99 -2.44
C SER A 165 7.18 -16.02 -1.24
N LEU A 166 6.92 -15.23 -0.20
CA LEU A 166 7.78 -15.16 0.99
C LEU A 166 7.62 -16.40 1.87
N SER A 167 8.69 -16.78 2.55
CA SER A 167 8.70 -17.89 3.51
C SER A 167 7.91 -17.55 4.79
N LEU A 168 7.41 -18.57 5.48
CA LEU A 168 6.67 -18.42 6.75
C LEU A 168 7.45 -17.64 7.80
N GLY A 169 8.77 -17.79 7.86
CA GLY A 169 9.64 -17.07 8.79
C GLY A 169 9.56 -15.55 8.68
N PHE A 170 9.29 -15.02 7.50
CA PHE A 170 9.08 -13.58 7.32
C PHE A 170 7.86 -13.07 8.10
N PHE A 171 6.79 -13.84 8.11
CA PHE A 171 5.52 -13.46 8.78
C PHE A 171 5.55 -13.66 10.29
N SER A 172 6.49 -14.42 10.83
CA SER A 172 6.70 -14.52 12.28
C SER A 172 7.36 -13.27 12.86
N GLU A 173 8.18 -12.57 12.06
CA GLU A 173 8.89 -11.35 12.44
C GLU A 173 8.06 -10.07 12.18
N GLU A 174 7.21 -10.10 11.16
CA GLU A 174 6.39 -8.96 10.75
C GLU A 174 4.93 -9.17 11.19
N ARG A 175 4.37 -8.16 11.85
CA ARG A 175 2.96 -8.20 12.24
C ARG A 175 2.05 -8.18 11.01
N LYS A 176 1.06 -9.07 10.94
CA LYS A 176 0.07 -9.11 9.85
C LYS A 176 -0.61 -7.75 9.60
N GLY A 177 -0.88 -7.00 10.68
CA GLY A 177 -1.44 -5.66 10.59
C GLY A 177 -0.54 -4.66 9.86
N ASP A 178 0.78 -4.74 10.02
CA ASP A 178 1.74 -3.87 9.31
C ASP A 178 1.68 -4.10 7.80
N ILE A 179 1.57 -5.36 7.36
CA ILE A 179 1.47 -5.71 5.93
C ILE A 179 0.18 -5.14 5.33
N ILE A 180 -0.95 -5.28 6.02
CA ILE A 180 -2.24 -4.71 5.61
C ILE A 180 -2.15 -3.18 5.54
N ALA A 181 -1.54 -2.54 6.54
CA ALA A 181 -1.34 -1.09 6.56
C ALA A 181 -0.47 -0.60 5.39
N ARG A 182 0.58 -1.36 5.02
CA ARG A 182 1.42 -1.04 3.86
C ARG A 182 0.67 -1.21 2.53
N MET A 183 -0.16 -2.27 2.38
CA MET A 183 -0.96 -2.50 1.17
C MET A 183 -2.09 -1.48 0.98
N SER A 184 -2.60 -0.90 2.05
CA SER A 184 -3.68 0.10 2.01
C SER A 184 -3.15 1.52 2.12
N GLY A 185 -2.63 1.91 3.29
CA GLY A 185 -2.22 3.27 3.62
C GLY A 185 -0.98 3.74 2.86
N ASP A 186 0.11 2.94 2.86
CA ASP A 186 1.34 3.35 2.19
C ASP A 186 1.18 3.43 0.67
N VAL A 187 0.43 2.50 0.06
CA VAL A 187 0.13 2.56 -1.38
C VAL A 187 -0.66 3.82 -1.72
N GLN A 188 -1.62 4.24 -0.87
CA GLN A 188 -2.37 5.47 -1.05
C GLN A 188 -1.48 6.72 -0.96
N GLU A 189 -0.52 6.74 -0.02
CA GLU A 189 0.45 7.84 0.10
C GLU A 189 1.41 7.89 -1.09
N ILE A 190 1.82 6.75 -1.63
CA ILE A 190 2.61 6.67 -2.87
C ILE A 190 1.81 7.24 -4.05
N GLU A 191 0.55 6.88 -4.18
CA GLU A 191 -0.37 7.41 -5.18
C GLU A 191 -0.44 8.94 -5.11
N ASN A 192 -0.76 9.48 -3.94
CA ASN A 192 -0.86 10.94 -3.72
C ASN A 192 0.46 11.66 -4.04
N SER A 193 1.58 11.05 -3.68
CA SER A 193 2.90 11.58 -3.95
C SER A 193 3.24 11.59 -5.45
N ILE A 194 2.91 10.54 -6.18
CA ILE A 194 3.11 10.46 -7.63
C ILE A 194 2.26 11.53 -8.32
N MET A 195 0.99 11.69 -7.94
CA MET A 195 0.11 12.72 -8.50
C MET A 195 0.63 14.13 -8.23
N ALA A 196 0.98 14.44 -6.99
CA ALA A 196 1.57 15.72 -6.63
C ALA A 196 2.87 16.01 -7.40
N SER A 197 3.65 14.98 -7.70
CA SER A 197 4.89 15.10 -8.46
C SER A 197 4.65 15.34 -9.95
N LEU A 198 3.66 14.70 -10.55
CA LEU A 198 3.27 14.97 -11.92
C LEU A 198 2.77 16.40 -12.08
N ASP A 199 1.99 16.89 -11.13
CA ASP A 199 1.55 18.28 -11.11
C ASP A 199 2.75 19.25 -10.93
N MET A 200 3.70 18.91 -10.07
CA MET A 200 4.90 19.70 -9.81
C MET A 200 5.87 19.73 -10.99
N LEU A 201 6.04 18.63 -11.70
CA LEU A 201 7.02 18.52 -12.79
C LEU A 201 6.48 18.99 -14.14
N PHE A 202 5.16 18.87 -14.35
CA PHE A 202 4.57 19.16 -15.66
C PHE A 202 3.55 20.27 -15.60
N LYS A 203 2.45 20.12 -14.87
CA LYS A 203 1.32 21.07 -14.89
C LYS A 203 1.71 22.46 -14.38
N ASN A 204 2.23 22.55 -13.17
CA ASN A 204 2.52 23.83 -12.52
C ASN A 204 3.66 24.60 -13.22
N PRO A 205 4.78 23.99 -13.65
CA PRO A 205 5.80 24.68 -14.42
C PRO A 205 5.29 25.23 -15.75
N ILE A 206 4.44 24.48 -16.46
CA ILE A 206 3.84 24.98 -17.72
C ILE A 206 3.05 26.25 -17.46
N LEU A 207 2.20 26.27 -16.41
CA LEU A 207 1.42 27.45 -16.05
C LEU A 207 2.30 28.62 -15.60
N VAL A 208 3.30 28.36 -14.75
CA VAL A 208 4.23 29.38 -14.24
C VAL A 208 5.00 30.00 -15.41
N ILE A 209 5.58 29.19 -16.29
CA ILE A 209 6.33 29.67 -17.47
C ILE A 209 5.42 30.50 -18.38
N ALA A 210 4.21 29.98 -18.67
CA ALA A 210 3.26 30.67 -19.54
C ALA A 210 2.86 32.05 -19.00
N TYR A 211 2.48 32.11 -17.71
CA TYR A 211 2.11 33.39 -17.08
C TYR A 211 3.30 34.33 -16.93
N PHE A 212 4.45 33.82 -16.52
CA PHE A 212 5.67 34.61 -16.34
C PHE A 212 6.16 35.21 -17.66
N THR A 213 6.14 34.41 -18.74
CA THR A 213 6.47 34.91 -20.09
C THR A 213 5.51 36.02 -20.53
N THR A 214 4.19 35.83 -20.25
CA THR A 214 3.19 36.85 -20.56
C THR A 214 3.45 38.15 -19.78
N LEU A 215 3.77 38.07 -18.47
CA LEU A 215 4.09 39.22 -17.63
C LEU A 215 5.34 39.98 -18.16
N LEU A 216 6.38 39.25 -18.57
CA LEU A 216 7.59 39.83 -19.15
C LEU A 216 7.33 40.58 -20.49
N ILE A 217 6.46 39.97 -21.33
CA ILE A 217 6.08 40.60 -22.62
C ILE A 217 5.28 41.87 -22.38
N ILE A 218 4.38 41.88 -21.38
CA ILE A 218 3.56 43.07 -21.09
C ILE A 218 4.44 44.20 -20.53
N SER A 219 5.27 43.95 -19.53
CA SER A 219 6.17 44.93 -18.93
C SER A 219 7.31 44.24 -18.17
N TRP A 220 8.52 44.32 -18.70
CA TRP A 220 9.69 43.76 -18.04
C TRP A 220 10.06 44.53 -16.75
N GLN A 221 9.78 45.87 -16.72
CA GLN A 221 10.04 46.70 -15.55
C GLN A 221 9.16 46.28 -14.36
N LEU A 222 7.84 46.12 -14.58
CA LEU A 222 6.91 45.66 -13.56
C LEU A 222 7.24 44.27 -13.10
N THR A 223 7.63 43.38 -14.00
CA THR A 223 7.96 41.99 -13.69
C THR A 223 9.23 41.90 -12.85
N LEU A 224 10.28 42.65 -13.20
CA LEU A 224 11.51 42.73 -12.40
C LEU A 224 11.24 43.27 -10.99
N PHE A 225 10.44 44.34 -10.90
CA PHE A 225 10.00 44.92 -9.63
C PHE A 225 9.25 43.89 -8.78
N THR A 226 8.33 43.14 -9.39
CA THR A 226 7.54 42.10 -8.71
C THR A 226 8.44 40.97 -8.16
N ILE A 227 9.45 40.54 -8.93
CA ILE A 227 10.40 39.49 -8.52
C ILE A 227 11.16 39.89 -7.25
N LEU A 228 11.48 41.17 -7.08
CA LEU A 228 12.20 41.68 -5.90
C LEU A 228 11.46 41.35 -4.57
N PHE A 229 10.13 41.32 -4.59
CA PHE A 229 9.32 41.05 -3.40
C PHE A 229 9.04 39.55 -3.14
N VAL A 230 9.19 38.67 -4.13
CA VAL A 230 8.93 37.23 -4.01
C VAL A 230 9.72 36.57 -2.86
N PRO A 231 11.05 36.82 -2.68
CA PRO A 231 11.82 36.25 -1.59
C PRO A 231 11.32 36.69 -0.22
N LEU A 232 10.87 37.93 -0.08
CA LEU A 232 10.34 38.48 1.17
C LEU A 232 9.06 37.73 1.58
N PHE A 233 8.13 37.54 0.65
CA PHE A 233 6.89 36.78 0.90
C PHE A 233 7.17 35.31 1.17
N GLY A 234 8.09 34.70 0.44
CA GLY A 234 8.55 33.31 0.67
C GLY A 234 9.12 33.12 2.09
N TRP A 235 9.87 34.09 2.60
CA TRP A 235 10.41 34.06 3.94
C TRP A 235 9.30 34.10 5.01
N PHE A 236 8.31 35.00 4.88
CA PHE A 236 7.15 35.06 5.77
C PHE A 236 6.36 33.74 5.79
N MET A 237 6.06 33.18 4.63
CA MET A 237 5.34 31.89 4.53
C MET A 237 6.15 30.73 5.13
N GLY A 238 7.47 30.76 5.01
CA GLY A 238 8.38 29.77 5.60
C GLY A 238 8.35 29.74 7.13
N LEU A 239 8.14 30.90 7.79
CA LEU A 239 8.00 30.95 9.25
C LEU A 239 6.75 30.20 9.73
N VAL A 240 5.62 30.35 9.04
CA VAL A 240 4.38 29.63 9.35
C VAL A 240 4.56 28.13 9.13
N GLY A 241 5.17 27.73 8.03
CA GLY A 241 5.38 26.32 7.66
C GLY A 241 6.23 25.53 8.64
N ARG A 242 7.29 26.12 9.21
CA ARG A 242 8.18 25.42 10.18
C ARG A 242 7.44 24.98 11.45
N LYS A 243 6.66 25.87 12.05
CA LYS A 243 5.89 25.58 13.28
C LYS A 243 4.75 24.57 13.02
N LEU A 244 4.17 24.59 11.83
CA LEU A 244 3.17 23.62 11.42
C LEU A 244 3.73 22.20 11.38
N LYS A 245 4.91 21.99 10.78
CA LYS A 245 5.58 20.68 10.69
C LYS A 245 5.81 20.04 12.07
N GLN A 246 6.34 20.79 13.03
CA GLN A 246 6.63 20.27 14.38
C GLN A 246 5.36 19.76 15.09
N ASN A 247 4.27 20.53 15.01
CA ASN A 247 3.02 20.13 15.67
C ASN A 247 2.31 18.98 14.96
N SER A 248 2.43 18.88 13.63
CA SER A 248 1.86 17.76 12.86
C SER A 248 2.46 16.41 13.28
N VAL A 249 3.78 16.34 13.51
CA VAL A 249 4.44 15.12 14.00
C VAL A 249 3.91 14.73 15.38
N LYS A 250 3.74 15.70 16.30
CA LYS A 250 3.18 15.43 17.64
C LYS A 250 1.75 14.91 17.56
N ALA A 251 0.90 15.52 16.72
CA ALA A 251 -0.49 15.07 16.52
C ALA A 251 -0.53 13.66 15.93
N GLN A 252 0.39 13.30 15.03
CA GLN A 252 0.45 11.97 14.43
C GLN A 252 0.82 10.89 15.45
N ASN A 253 1.75 11.17 16.37
CA ASN A 253 2.09 10.24 17.45
C ASN A 253 0.88 10.00 18.37
N LEU A 254 0.18 11.07 18.79
CA LEU A 254 -1.03 10.95 19.60
C LEU A 254 -2.17 10.21 18.90
N TRP A 255 -2.28 10.33 17.57
CA TRP A 255 -3.21 9.51 16.78
C TRP A 255 -2.85 8.02 16.83
N SER A 256 -1.56 7.70 16.70
CA SER A 256 -1.09 6.31 16.85
C SER A 256 -1.42 5.75 18.23
N ASP A 257 -1.21 6.52 19.31
CA ASP A 257 -1.56 6.12 20.67
C ASP A 257 -3.07 5.86 20.81
N THR A 258 -3.91 6.72 20.17
CA THR A 258 -5.38 6.55 20.16
C THR A 258 -5.78 5.26 19.45
N MET A 259 -5.16 4.94 18.30
CA MET A 259 -5.46 3.70 17.56
C MET A 259 -4.99 2.46 18.31
N SER A 260 -3.82 2.51 18.96
CA SER A 260 -3.34 1.40 19.80
C SER A 260 -4.28 1.13 20.97
N GLN A 261 -4.88 2.19 21.57
CA GLN A 261 -5.88 2.01 22.63
C GLN A 261 -7.16 1.34 22.11
N VAL A 262 -7.60 1.66 20.88
CA VAL A 262 -8.77 1.00 20.25
C VAL A 262 -8.47 -0.47 19.98
N GLU A 263 -7.28 -0.78 19.43
CA GLU A 263 -6.85 -2.15 19.16
C GLU A 263 -6.77 -2.99 20.45
N GLU A 264 -6.18 -2.43 21.52
CA GLU A 264 -6.13 -3.06 22.85
C GLU A 264 -7.55 -3.34 23.40
N THR A 265 -8.44 -2.36 23.27
CA THR A 265 -9.84 -2.48 23.74
C THR A 265 -10.60 -3.56 22.97
N LEU A 266 -10.50 -3.58 21.63
CA LEU A 266 -11.19 -4.58 20.80
C LEU A 266 -10.65 -6.00 21.06
N GLY A 267 -9.32 -6.13 21.18
CA GLY A 267 -8.69 -7.42 21.53
C GLY A 267 -9.05 -7.92 22.92
N GLY A 268 -9.24 -7.01 23.88
CA GLY A 268 -9.59 -7.31 25.27
C GLY A 268 -11.08 -7.21 25.62
N LEU A 269 -11.98 -7.05 24.64
CA LEU A 269 -13.39 -6.72 24.89
C LEU A 269 -14.10 -7.72 25.82
N ARG A 270 -13.83 -9.03 25.64
CA ARG A 270 -14.40 -10.06 26.52
C ARG A 270 -13.98 -9.88 27.98
N ILE A 271 -12.72 -9.51 28.22
CA ILE A 271 -12.19 -9.27 29.57
C ILE A 271 -12.83 -8.00 30.16
N ILE A 272 -12.92 -6.93 29.37
CA ILE A 272 -13.55 -5.67 29.80
C ILE A 272 -14.98 -5.93 30.24
N LYS A 273 -15.75 -6.73 29.47
CA LYS A 273 -17.12 -7.11 29.81
C LYS A 273 -17.18 -8.01 31.04
N ALA A 274 -16.30 -9.01 31.15
CA ALA A 274 -16.29 -9.93 32.30
C ALA A 274 -15.99 -9.21 33.63
N PHE A 275 -15.19 -8.15 33.60
CA PHE A 275 -14.81 -7.38 34.79
C PHE A 275 -15.60 -6.06 34.95
N SER A 276 -16.62 -5.80 34.09
CA SER A 276 -17.40 -4.54 34.07
C SER A 276 -16.51 -3.30 34.11
N ALA A 277 -15.42 -3.32 33.31
CA ALA A 277 -14.38 -2.29 33.33
C ALA A 277 -14.59 -1.20 32.26
N GLU A 278 -15.81 -1.08 31.70
CA GLU A 278 -16.13 -0.14 30.63
C GLU A 278 -15.84 1.32 31.00
N GLU A 279 -16.27 1.75 32.19
CA GLU A 279 -16.05 3.13 32.65
C GLU A 279 -14.55 3.47 32.74
N LYS A 280 -13.74 2.55 33.24
CA LYS A 280 -12.29 2.72 33.34
C LYS A 280 -11.65 2.87 31.96
N MET A 281 -12.08 2.03 31.00
CA MET A 281 -11.56 2.08 29.64
C MET A 281 -12.02 3.34 28.90
N ASN A 282 -13.29 3.74 29.07
CA ASN A 282 -13.82 4.98 28.53
C ASN A 282 -13.07 6.21 29.05
N ALA A 283 -12.80 6.30 30.35
CA ALA A 283 -12.04 7.40 30.95
C ALA A 283 -10.60 7.45 30.42
N ARG A 284 -9.96 6.27 30.22
CA ARG A 284 -8.61 6.19 29.64
C ARG A 284 -8.60 6.67 28.19
N PHE A 285 -9.57 6.20 27.38
CA PHE A 285 -9.72 6.60 25.98
C PHE A 285 -10.00 8.11 25.86
N ASP A 286 -10.89 8.64 26.68
CA ASP A 286 -11.30 10.05 26.66
C ASP A 286 -10.10 10.97 26.94
N LYS A 287 -9.22 10.60 27.89
CA LYS A 287 -8.00 11.33 28.18
C LYS A 287 -7.04 11.35 26.99
N ILE A 288 -6.81 10.20 26.34
CA ILE A 288 -5.92 10.09 25.17
C ILE A 288 -6.50 10.87 23.99
N ASN A 289 -7.79 10.71 23.72
CA ASN A 289 -8.49 11.36 22.63
C ASN A 289 -8.59 12.89 22.82
N SER A 290 -8.74 13.36 24.06
CA SER A 290 -8.69 14.78 24.39
C SER A 290 -7.29 15.38 24.13
N ASN A 291 -6.22 14.69 24.45
CA ASN A 291 -4.86 15.11 24.13
C ASN A 291 -4.63 15.20 22.62
N TYR A 292 -5.15 14.22 21.86
CA TYR A 292 -5.12 14.25 20.41
C TYR A 292 -5.91 15.44 19.87
N ARG A 293 -7.15 15.65 20.33
CA ARG A 293 -8.00 16.80 19.96
C ARG A 293 -7.26 18.13 20.15
N ASP A 294 -6.62 18.34 21.30
CA ASP A 294 -5.94 19.60 21.59
C ASP A 294 -4.70 19.82 20.71
N SER A 295 -4.03 18.73 20.36
CA SER A 295 -2.89 18.77 19.44
C SER A 295 -3.32 19.03 18.00
N ILE A 296 -4.33 18.30 17.50
CA ILE A 296 -4.82 18.45 16.14
C ILE A 296 -5.50 19.81 15.92
N LEU A 297 -6.20 20.35 16.94
CA LEU A 297 -6.78 21.69 16.90
C LEU A 297 -5.70 22.76 16.62
N LYS A 298 -4.55 22.69 17.33
CA LYS A 298 -3.41 23.60 17.10
C LYS A 298 -2.83 23.47 15.69
N VAL A 299 -2.78 22.25 15.16
CA VAL A 299 -2.32 21.99 13.78
C VAL A 299 -3.30 22.60 12.79
N THR A 300 -4.60 22.30 12.93
CA THR A 300 -5.65 22.72 12.02
C THR A 300 -5.79 24.24 11.98
N ILE A 301 -5.80 24.93 13.14
CA ILE A 301 -5.85 26.40 13.19
C ILE A 301 -4.68 27.02 12.43
N ARG A 302 -3.44 26.49 12.61
CA ARG A 302 -2.28 27.00 11.89
C ARG A 302 -2.31 26.67 10.39
N GLN A 303 -2.85 25.52 10.02
CA GLN A 303 -3.05 25.14 8.64
C GLN A 303 -4.07 26.05 7.96
N GLN A 304 -5.17 26.37 8.65
CA GLN A 304 -6.18 27.31 8.16
C GLN A 304 -5.64 28.74 8.05
N LEU A 305 -4.72 29.15 8.92
CA LEU A 305 -4.08 30.46 8.85
C LEU A 305 -3.22 30.64 7.58
N ALA A 306 -2.70 29.56 7.00
CA ALA A 306 -1.84 29.65 5.82
C ALA A 306 -2.55 30.24 4.60
N HIS A 307 -3.85 29.95 4.42
CA HIS A 307 -4.64 30.48 3.30
C HIS A 307 -4.88 32.00 3.42
N PRO A 308 -5.46 32.54 4.50
CA PRO A 308 -5.65 33.98 4.68
C PRO A 308 -4.33 34.76 4.64
N MET A 309 -3.27 34.23 5.25
CA MET A 309 -1.94 34.86 5.20
C MET A 309 -1.44 34.99 3.76
N SER A 310 -1.56 33.93 2.97
CA SER A 310 -1.10 33.97 1.59
C SER A 310 -1.99 34.86 0.71
N GLU A 311 -3.28 34.98 1.01
CA GLU A 311 -4.20 35.90 0.35
C GLU A 311 -3.88 37.35 0.70
N PHE A 312 -3.67 37.63 1.99
CA PHE A 312 -3.24 38.96 2.43
C PHE A 312 -1.91 39.38 1.80
N LEU A 313 -0.89 38.51 1.81
CA LEU A 313 0.40 38.80 1.16
C LEU A 313 0.25 38.98 -0.35
N GLY A 314 -0.61 38.17 -1.00
CA GLY A 314 -0.92 38.34 -2.43
C GLY A 314 -1.59 39.67 -2.73
N THR A 315 -2.55 40.10 -1.91
CA THR A 315 -3.20 41.41 -2.03
C THR A 315 -2.22 42.54 -1.78
N LEU A 316 -1.36 42.40 -0.76
CA LEU A 316 -0.31 43.41 -0.51
C LEU A 316 0.64 43.56 -1.71
N MET A 317 1.01 42.44 -2.35
CA MET A 317 1.78 42.45 -3.60
C MET A 317 1.05 43.24 -4.69
N ILE A 318 -0.23 42.96 -4.88
CA ILE A 318 -1.06 43.65 -5.87
C ILE A 318 -1.09 45.15 -5.59
N VAL A 319 -1.25 45.59 -4.34
CA VAL A 319 -1.26 46.99 -3.93
C VAL A 319 0.09 47.68 -4.24
N ILE A 320 1.20 46.99 -3.92
CA ILE A 320 2.55 47.49 -4.20
C ILE A 320 2.76 47.64 -5.72
N VAL A 321 2.36 46.64 -6.50
CA VAL A 321 2.45 46.67 -7.98
C VAL A 321 1.49 47.68 -8.57
N LEU A 322 0.31 47.86 -7.98
CA LEU A 322 -0.67 48.87 -8.38
C LEU A 322 -0.10 50.27 -8.20
N TRP A 323 0.58 50.54 -7.09
CA TRP A 323 1.21 51.84 -6.84
C TRP A 323 2.33 52.14 -7.86
N PHE A 324 3.27 51.20 -8.02
CA PHE A 324 4.39 51.39 -8.96
C PHE A 324 3.91 51.38 -10.42
N GLY A 325 3.05 50.42 -10.79
CA GLY A 325 2.51 50.35 -12.16
C GLY A 325 1.58 51.50 -12.49
N GLY A 326 0.85 52.02 -11.48
CA GLY A 326 0.06 53.21 -11.63
C GLY A 326 0.89 54.46 -12.03
N THR A 327 2.12 54.60 -11.53
CA THR A 327 3.03 55.68 -11.95
C THR A 327 3.44 55.54 -13.42
N LEU A 328 3.66 54.32 -13.91
CA LEU A 328 3.99 54.05 -15.32
C LEU A 328 2.80 54.31 -16.26
N VAL A 329 1.56 54.09 -15.78
CA VAL A 329 0.34 54.38 -16.57
C VAL A 329 0.02 55.86 -16.58
N LEU A 330 0.09 56.54 -15.42
CA LEU A 330 -0.37 57.93 -15.26
C LEU A 330 0.66 58.99 -15.66
N ASN A 331 1.94 58.74 -15.34
CA ASN A 331 2.99 59.72 -15.52
C ASN A 331 3.81 59.50 -16.80
N GLU A 332 4.14 58.25 -17.10
CA GLU A 332 5.05 57.91 -18.19
C GLU A 332 4.35 57.48 -19.48
N GLN A 333 3.05 57.18 -19.40
CA GLN A 333 2.22 56.67 -20.51
C GLN A 333 2.83 55.47 -21.26
N VAL A 334 3.65 54.68 -20.56
CA VAL A 334 4.34 53.51 -21.12
C VAL A 334 3.39 52.34 -21.27
N LEU A 335 2.34 52.28 -20.44
CA LEU A 335 1.37 51.19 -20.40
C LEU A 335 -0.07 51.70 -20.44
N SER A 336 -0.93 51.07 -21.25
CA SER A 336 -2.36 51.42 -21.23
C SER A 336 -3.05 50.87 -19.98
N GLY A 337 -4.07 51.57 -19.48
CA GLY A 337 -4.86 51.13 -18.30
C GLY A 337 -5.41 49.72 -18.43
N PRO A 338 -6.09 49.35 -19.53
CA PRO A 338 -6.59 47.97 -19.75
C PRO A 338 -5.49 46.89 -19.76
N THR A 339 -4.32 47.18 -20.36
CA THR A 339 -3.16 46.28 -20.36
C THR A 339 -2.58 46.10 -18.95
N PHE A 340 -2.61 47.16 -18.14
CA PHE A 340 -2.20 47.08 -16.74
C PHE A 340 -3.16 46.23 -15.89
N ILE A 341 -4.47 46.35 -16.09
CA ILE A 341 -5.46 45.47 -15.44
C ILE A 341 -5.22 44.01 -15.84
N TYR A 342 -4.96 43.74 -17.11
CA TYR A 342 -4.61 42.41 -17.59
C TYR A 342 -3.32 41.88 -16.92
N TYR A 343 -2.29 42.71 -16.75
CA TYR A 343 -1.07 42.37 -15.99
C TYR A 343 -1.39 41.95 -14.56
N LEU A 344 -2.25 42.68 -13.83
CA LEU A 344 -2.64 42.37 -12.46
C LEU A 344 -3.40 41.03 -12.37
N VAL A 345 -4.29 40.74 -13.33
CA VAL A 345 -4.99 39.46 -13.41
C VAL A 345 -4.04 38.29 -13.63
N MET A 346 -3.05 38.45 -14.53
CA MET A 346 -2.01 37.45 -14.76
C MET A 346 -1.11 37.26 -13.55
N LEU A 347 -0.72 38.33 -12.87
CA LEU A 347 0.05 38.27 -11.63
C LEU A 347 -0.69 37.54 -10.53
N TYR A 348 -2.00 37.78 -10.38
CA TYR A 348 -2.81 37.03 -9.43
C TYR A 348 -2.90 35.54 -9.75
N SER A 349 -3.02 35.23 -11.04
CA SER A 349 -3.17 33.85 -11.53
C SER A 349 -1.94 32.96 -11.27
N ILE A 350 -0.72 33.53 -11.18
CA ILE A 350 0.53 32.80 -10.94
C ILE A 350 0.65 32.33 -9.48
N ILE A 351 -0.09 32.94 -8.55
CA ILE A 351 0.00 32.62 -7.11
C ILE A 351 -0.39 31.18 -6.84
N ASN A 352 -1.45 30.67 -7.47
CA ASN A 352 -1.95 29.31 -7.24
C ASN A 352 -0.97 28.20 -7.67
N PRO A 353 -0.41 28.21 -8.90
CA PRO A 353 0.63 27.25 -9.28
C PRO A 353 1.85 27.24 -8.34
N LEU A 354 2.28 28.42 -7.87
CA LEU A 354 3.40 28.51 -6.92
C LEU A 354 3.08 27.88 -5.56
N LYS A 355 1.86 28.06 -5.06
CA LYS A 355 1.39 27.39 -3.82
C LYS A 355 1.38 25.86 -3.96
N GLU A 356 0.89 25.36 -5.09
CA GLU A 356 0.84 23.92 -5.35
C GLU A 356 2.24 23.29 -5.46
N LEU A 357 3.23 23.99 -6.00
CA LEU A 357 4.64 23.54 -5.99
C LEU A 357 5.16 23.33 -4.55
N SER A 358 4.82 24.21 -3.62
CA SER A 358 5.20 24.06 -2.21
C SER A 358 4.54 22.86 -1.53
N LYS A 359 3.24 22.61 -1.78
CA LYS A 359 2.51 21.46 -1.23
C LYS A 359 3.06 20.14 -1.76
N ALA A 360 3.41 20.08 -3.03
CA ALA A 360 3.94 18.88 -3.68
C ALA A 360 5.23 18.38 -3.01
N SER A 361 6.10 19.28 -2.57
CA SER A 361 7.34 18.93 -1.86
C SER A 361 7.09 18.11 -0.60
N TYR A 362 6.05 18.42 0.18
CA TYR A 362 5.66 17.67 1.36
C TYR A 362 5.09 16.29 1.01
N ALA A 363 4.23 16.22 0.00
CA ALA A 363 3.65 14.96 -0.49
C ALA A 363 4.75 14.00 -0.99
N ILE A 364 5.76 14.51 -1.70
CA ILE A 364 6.91 13.74 -2.19
C ILE A 364 7.70 13.13 -1.03
N MET A 365 8.03 13.89 0.01
CA MET A 365 8.75 13.37 1.17
C MET A 365 7.97 12.28 1.90
N LYS A 366 6.66 12.44 2.04
CA LYS A 366 5.78 11.45 2.66
C LYS A 366 5.71 10.17 1.81
N GLY A 367 5.58 10.32 0.49
CA GLY A 367 5.58 9.20 -0.45
C GLY A 367 6.88 8.42 -0.46
N LEU A 368 8.05 9.09 -0.39
CA LEU A 368 9.35 8.40 -0.31
C LEU A 368 9.45 7.52 0.95
N ALA A 369 8.99 8.00 2.10
CA ALA A 369 8.95 7.20 3.33
C ALA A 369 8.04 5.97 3.18
N SER A 370 6.89 6.12 2.52
CA SER A 370 5.98 5.00 2.24
C SER A 370 6.56 4.00 1.23
N ILE A 371 7.29 4.49 0.21
CA ILE A 371 8.02 3.64 -0.75
C ILE A 371 9.09 2.82 -0.04
N GLU A 372 9.85 3.41 0.88
CA GLU A 372 10.85 2.69 1.66
C GLU A 372 10.22 1.52 2.45
N ARG A 373 9.05 1.72 3.07
CA ARG A 373 8.33 0.66 3.79
C ARG A 373 7.80 -0.42 2.85
N VAL A 374 7.25 -0.05 1.70
CA VAL A 374 6.79 -0.98 0.66
C VAL A 374 7.97 -1.75 0.06
N ASP A 375 9.09 -1.09 -0.19
CA ASP A 375 10.32 -1.71 -0.72
C ASP A 375 10.93 -2.72 0.25
N LYS A 376 10.75 -2.58 1.58
CA LYS A 376 11.15 -3.63 2.54
C LYS A 376 10.48 -4.96 2.25
N ILE A 377 9.19 -4.96 1.85
CA ILE A 377 8.50 -6.18 1.45
C ILE A 377 8.97 -6.63 0.06
N LEU A 378 8.99 -5.73 -0.92
CA LEU A 378 9.31 -6.08 -2.31
C LEU A 378 10.73 -6.61 -2.47
N LYS A 379 11.67 -6.10 -1.69
CA LYS A 379 13.09 -6.49 -1.69
C LYS A 379 13.43 -7.58 -0.67
N ALA A 380 12.46 -8.01 0.16
CA ALA A 380 12.69 -9.07 1.13
C ALA A 380 13.19 -10.34 0.42
N GLU A 381 14.18 -10.97 0.97
CA GLU A 381 14.69 -12.23 0.42
C GLU A 381 13.67 -13.35 0.61
N VAL A 382 13.49 -14.15 -0.42
CA VAL A 382 12.77 -15.42 -0.33
C VAL A 382 13.76 -16.44 0.22
N ALA A 383 13.66 -16.76 1.51
CA ALA A 383 14.60 -17.64 2.17
C ALA A 383 14.58 -19.07 1.58
N ILE A 384 13.38 -19.55 1.21
CA ILE A 384 13.19 -20.87 0.61
C ILE A 384 13.05 -20.71 -0.91
N LYS A 385 14.08 -21.13 -1.63
CA LYS A 385 14.11 -21.11 -3.11
C LYS A 385 14.38 -22.51 -3.64
N ASP A 386 13.88 -22.78 -4.83
CA ASP A 386 14.34 -23.95 -5.58
C ASP A 386 15.82 -23.81 -5.91
N PRO A 387 16.58 -24.91 -5.90
CA PRO A 387 17.96 -24.92 -6.38
C PRO A 387 18.00 -24.65 -7.90
N GLU A 388 19.18 -24.31 -8.44
CA GLU A 388 19.33 -24.04 -9.90
C GLU A 388 18.87 -25.21 -10.77
N LYS A 389 19.02 -26.44 -10.27
CA LYS A 389 18.58 -27.67 -10.94
C LYS A 389 17.77 -28.50 -9.94
N PRO A 390 16.49 -28.21 -9.76
CA PRO A 390 15.67 -28.91 -8.80
C PRO A 390 15.42 -30.36 -9.23
N ILE A 391 15.58 -31.28 -8.30
CA ILE A 391 15.16 -32.68 -8.49
C ILE A 391 13.63 -32.72 -8.28
N HIS A 392 12.92 -33.23 -9.27
CA HIS A 392 11.46 -33.42 -9.17
C HIS A 392 11.18 -34.85 -8.73
N ILE A 393 10.46 -34.98 -7.60
CA ILE A 393 10.01 -36.23 -7.06
C ILE A 393 8.51 -36.36 -7.30
N ASN A 394 8.05 -37.48 -7.88
CA ASN A 394 6.64 -37.72 -8.21
C ASN A 394 5.98 -38.76 -7.28
N SER A 395 6.78 -39.58 -6.61
CA SER A 395 6.33 -40.62 -5.67
C SER A 395 7.21 -40.63 -4.42
N PHE A 396 6.70 -41.21 -3.36
CA PHE A 396 7.43 -41.48 -2.13
C PHE A 396 7.51 -42.99 -1.94
N GLU A 397 8.77 -43.55 -1.89
CA GLU A 397 8.97 -45.01 -2.00
C GLU A 397 9.54 -45.66 -0.75
N HIS A 398 10.35 -44.93 0.06
CA HIS A 398 11.11 -45.58 1.14
C HIS A 398 10.88 -44.95 2.51
N GLN A 399 11.42 -43.74 2.76
CA GLN A 399 11.41 -43.18 4.12
C GLN A 399 11.66 -41.65 4.14
N ILE A 400 11.25 -41.02 5.25
CA ILE A 400 11.71 -39.68 5.64
C ILE A 400 12.78 -39.87 6.69
N GLU A 401 13.90 -39.13 6.58
CA GLU A 401 15.01 -39.26 7.51
C GLU A 401 15.52 -37.88 7.96
N PHE A 402 15.69 -37.73 9.26
CA PHE A 402 16.40 -36.60 9.87
C PHE A 402 17.76 -37.09 10.35
N ARG A 403 18.86 -36.47 9.84
CA ARG A 403 20.24 -36.79 10.22
C ARG A 403 20.87 -35.60 10.92
N HIS A 404 21.16 -35.75 12.20
CA HIS A 404 21.81 -34.75 13.06
C HIS A 404 21.19 -33.35 12.93
N VAL A 405 19.87 -33.25 12.86
CA VAL A 405 19.16 -32.01 12.59
C VAL A 405 19.14 -31.13 13.82
N SER A 406 19.70 -29.91 13.69
CA SER A 406 19.54 -28.83 14.66
C SER A 406 18.91 -27.62 13.98
N PHE A 407 17.93 -27.03 14.67
CA PHE A 407 17.17 -25.90 14.14
C PHE A 407 16.93 -24.82 15.20
N ARG A 408 16.99 -23.56 14.77
CA ARG A 408 16.67 -22.39 15.60
C ARG A 408 15.84 -21.35 14.85
N TYR A 409 14.96 -20.70 15.59
CA TYR A 409 14.38 -19.43 15.17
C TYR A 409 15.29 -18.31 15.70
N ALA A 410 15.74 -17.41 14.83
CA ALA A 410 16.71 -16.37 15.18
C ALA A 410 17.90 -16.90 16.01
N GLU A 411 18.03 -16.53 17.28
CA GLU A 411 19.17 -16.93 18.14
C GLU A 411 18.88 -18.14 19.06
N GLN A 412 17.61 -18.56 19.20
CA GLN A 412 17.23 -19.61 20.15
C GLN A 412 17.11 -20.96 19.48
N TRP A 413 17.93 -21.95 19.93
CA TRP A 413 17.83 -23.31 19.48
C TRP A 413 16.54 -23.99 19.98
N VAL A 414 15.77 -24.57 19.03
CA VAL A 414 14.52 -25.28 19.29
C VAL A 414 14.67 -26.78 19.12
N LEU A 415 15.46 -27.22 18.14
CA LEU A 415 15.80 -28.62 17.93
C LEU A 415 17.32 -28.81 18.00
N ARG A 416 17.77 -29.92 18.58
CA ARG A 416 19.18 -30.19 18.81
C ARG A 416 19.48 -31.67 18.55
N ASP A 417 20.28 -31.92 17.53
CA ASP A 417 20.77 -33.24 17.14
C ASP A 417 19.65 -34.29 17.01
N ILE A 418 18.62 -33.97 16.25
CA ILE A 418 17.50 -34.87 15.96
C ILE A 418 17.95 -35.91 14.93
N ASN A 419 17.82 -37.18 15.30
CA ASN A 419 18.01 -38.32 14.44
C ASN A 419 16.71 -39.15 14.45
N LEU A 420 15.99 -39.24 13.30
CA LEU A 420 14.71 -39.91 13.18
C LEU A 420 14.53 -40.49 11.79
N VAL A 421 14.08 -41.73 11.70
CA VAL A 421 13.69 -42.40 10.45
C VAL A 421 12.20 -42.74 10.51
N ILE A 422 11.45 -42.38 9.48
CA ILE A 422 10.02 -42.63 9.35
C ILE A 422 9.82 -43.46 8.08
N PRO A 423 9.69 -44.78 8.18
CA PRO A 423 9.52 -45.68 7.03
C PRO A 423 8.18 -45.45 6.32
N LYS A 424 8.10 -45.74 5.02
CA LYS A 424 6.87 -45.72 4.24
C LYS A 424 5.79 -46.57 4.87
N GLY A 425 4.55 -46.04 4.95
CA GLY A 425 3.39 -46.73 5.48
C GLY A 425 3.39 -46.84 7.01
N LYS A 426 4.30 -46.19 7.72
CA LYS A 426 4.35 -46.18 9.19
C LYS A 426 3.80 -44.90 9.78
N THR A 427 3.18 -45.02 10.95
CA THR A 427 2.70 -43.88 11.75
C THR A 427 3.68 -43.62 12.89
N VAL A 428 4.30 -42.42 12.90
CA VAL A 428 5.17 -41.95 13.98
C VAL A 428 4.46 -40.84 14.76
N ALA A 429 4.28 -41.05 16.06
CA ALA A 429 3.68 -40.07 16.95
C ALA A 429 4.76 -39.27 17.69
N LEU A 430 4.66 -37.94 17.65
CA LEU A 430 5.52 -37.00 18.39
C LEU A 430 4.79 -36.53 19.66
N VAL A 431 5.37 -36.84 20.82
CA VAL A 431 4.81 -36.53 22.13
C VAL A 431 5.77 -35.66 22.92
N GLY A 432 5.30 -34.78 23.79
CA GLY A 432 6.14 -33.93 24.64
C GLY A 432 5.39 -32.70 25.12
N GLN A 433 5.99 -31.99 26.06
CA GLN A 433 5.41 -30.76 26.62
C GLN A 433 5.26 -29.66 25.53
N SER A 434 4.39 -28.69 25.80
CA SER A 434 4.30 -27.49 24.92
C SER A 434 5.65 -26.81 24.83
N GLY A 435 6.06 -26.41 23.61
CA GLY A 435 7.37 -25.79 23.37
C GLY A 435 8.55 -26.77 23.23
N SER A 436 8.34 -28.10 23.28
CA SER A 436 9.43 -29.08 23.11
C SER A 436 9.99 -29.19 21.68
N GLY A 437 9.35 -28.55 20.67
CA GLY A 437 9.81 -28.53 19.29
C GLY A 437 9.04 -29.43 18.32
N LYS A 438 7.91 -30.03 18.73
CA LYS A 438 7.11 -30.96 17.88
C LYS A 438 6.66 -30.34 16.57
N SER A 439 5.96 -29.20 16.61
CA SER A 439 5.47 -28.50 15.41
C SER A 439 6.63 -28.01 14.55
N THR A 440 7.72 -27.56 15.17
CA THR A 440 8.94 -27.16 14.44
C THR A 440 9.54 -28.35 13.68
N LEU A 441 9.57 -29.54 14.26
CA LEU A 441 10.12 -30.74 13.61
C LEU A 441 9.30 -31.13 12.37
N VAL A 442 7.96 -31.11 12.46
CA VAL A 442 7.10 -31.45 11.31
C VAL A 442 7.13 -30.37 10.23
N ASP A 443 7.32 -29.09 10.57
CA ASP A 443 7.42 -27.98 9.63
C ASP A 443 8.69 -28.05 8.74
N LEU A 444 9.71 -28.81 9.14
CA LEU A 444 10.89 -29.04 8.34
C LEU A 444 10.66 -30.03 7.18
N ILE A 445 9.69 -30.94 7.29
CA ILE A 445 9.37 -31.93 6.24
C ILE A 445 8.90 -31.25 4.95
N PRO A 446 7.89 -30.33 4.95
CA PRO A 446 7.47 -29.57 3.77
C PRO A 446 8.43 -28.42 3.41
N ARG A 447 9.59 -28.36 4.08
CA ARG A 447 10.59 -27.31 3.90
C ARG A 447 9.95 -25.92 4.03
N TYR A 448 9.24 -25.66 5.17
CA TYR A 448 8.83 -24.31 5.52
C TYR A 448 10.02 -23.49 6.03
N TYR A 449 11.02 -24.17 6.57
CA TYR A 449 12.29 -23.65 7.05
C TYR A 449 13.43 -24.58 6.60
N ASP A 450 14.62 -24.05 6.41
CA ASP A 450 15.85 -24.80 6.19
C ASP A 450 16.61 -24.99 7.52
N VAL A 451 17.12 -26.19 7.77
CA VAL A 451 17.88 -26.52 8.97
C VAL A 451 19.24 -25.81 8.98
N GLN A 452 19.76 -25.45 10.17
CA GLN A 452 21.09 -24.87 10.30
C GLN A 452 22.20 -25.95 10.32
N GLU A 453 21.91 -27.09 10.94
CA GLU A 453 22.85 -28.22 11.01
C GLU A 453 22.12 -29.51 10.64
N GLY A 454 22.83 -30.45 10.05
CA GLY A 454 22.28 -31.72 9.58
C GLY A 454 21.46 -31.59 8.31
N GLU A 455 20.66 -32.59 8.01
CA GLU A 455 19.84 -32.68 6.80
C GLU A 455 18.53 -33.42 7.01
N VAL A 456 17.52 -33.05 6.25
CA VAL A 456 16.25 -33.76 6.14
C VAL A 456 16.19 -34.38 4.76
N LEU A 457 15.94 -35.67 4.70
CA LEU A 457 15.95 -36.47 3.48
C LEU A 457 14.60 -37.10 3.23
N ILE A 458 14.18 -37.14 1.97
CA ILE A 458 13.04 -37.96 1.50
C ILE A 458 13.58 -38.92 0.45
N ASP A 459 13.43 -40.22 0.70
CA ASP A 459 13.99 -41.27 -0.14
C ASP A 459 15.50 -41.11 -0.42
N GLY A 460 16.25 -40.62 0.59
CA GLY A 460 17.69 -40.38 0.50
C GLY A 460 18.11 -39.08 -0.20
N ILE A 461 17.12 -38.28 -0.69
CA ILE A 461 17.40 -36.98 -1.35
C ILE A 461 17.14 -35.86 -0.35
N ASN A 462 18.11 -34.94 -0.22
CA ASN A 462 17.94 -33.78 0.68
C ASN A 462 16.80 -32.89 0.20
N VAL A 463 15.90 -32.48 1.11
CA VAL A 463 14.76 -31.62 0.79
C VAL A 463 15.18 -30.26 0.17
N ARG A 464 16.44 -29.84 0.38
CA ARG A 464 17.00 -28.63 -0.25
C ARG A 464 17.26 -28.79 -1.74
N ASP A 465 17.50 -30.01 -2.21
CA ASP A 465 17.77 -30.32 -3.61
C ASP A 465 16.47 -30.61 -4.38
N LEU A 466 15.35 -30.83 -3.67
CA LEU A 466 14.04 -31.04 -4.25
C LEU A 466 13.39 -29.72 -4.70
N GLY A 467 12.65 -29.76 -5.80
CA GLY A 467 11.72 -28.69 -6.16
C GLY A 467 10.61 -28.56 -5.11
N VAL A 468 10.46 -27.38 -4.52
CA VAL A 468 9.52 -27.12 -3.40
C VAL A 468 8.08 -27.52 -3.76
N ARG A 469 7.66 -27.29 -4.99
CA ARG A 469 6.31 -27.65 -5.46
C ARG A 469 6.13 -29.18 -5.52
N SER A 470 7.09 -29.93 -6.05
CA SER A 470 7.03 -31.39 -6.11
C SER A 470 7.09 -32.02 -4.73
N LEU A 471 7.95 -31.51 -3.84
CA LEU A 471 8.00 -31.92 -2.43
C LEU A 471 6.63 -31.76 -1.73
N ARG A 472 6.08 -30.54 -1.77
CA ARG A 472 4.79 -30.23 -1.10
C ARG A 472 3.60 -30.92 -1.74
N HIS A 473 3.70 -31.38 -2.98
CA HIS A 473 2.66 -32.18 -3.61
C HIS A 473 2.51 -33.55 -2.94
N LEU A 474 3.61 -34.15 -2.48
CA LEU A 474 3.61 -35.43 -1.76
C LEU A 474 3.07 -35.35 -0.32
N ILE A 475 2.89 -34.16 0.22
CA ILE A 475 2.58 -33.95 1.65
C ILE A 475 1.18 -33.37 1.81
N GLY A 476 0.37 -34.00 2.65
CA GLY A 476 -0.89 -33.46 3.15
C GLY A 476 -0.71 -32.98 4.58
N ASN A 477 -1.36 -31.88 4.92
CA ASN A 477 -1.30 -31.32 6.27
C ASN A 477 -2.71 -31.09 6.81
N VAL A 478 -2.99 -31.60 8.00
CA VAL A 478 -4.21 -31.33 8.78
C VAL A 478 -3.77 -30.63 10.06
N ASN A 479 -4.00 -29.33 10.12
CA ASN A 479 -3.57 -28.49 11.24
C ASN A 479 -4.56 -28.57 12.41
N GLN A 480 -4.07 -28.19 13.59
CA GLN A 480 -4.87 -28.06 14.81
C GLN A 480 -6.08 -27.14 14.61
N GLU A 481 -5.86 -25.97 14.02
CA GLU A 481 -6.91 -25.04 13.63
C GLU A 481 -7.19 -25.19 12.13
N ALA A 482 -8.40 -25.66 11.79
CA ALA A 482 -8.81 -25.79 10.39
C ALA A 482 -8.98 -24.42 9.74
N ILE A 483 -8.03 -24.06 8.87
CA ILE A 483 -8.08 -22.80 8.11
C ILE A 483 -8.92 -23.01 6.87
N LEU A 484 -10.07 -22.34 6.82
CA LEU A 484 -10.99 -22.32 5.68
C LEU A 484 -11.06 -20.92 5.08
N PHE A 485 -11.32 -20.84 3.78
CA PHE A 485 -11.47 -19.60 3.05
C PHE A 485 -12.94 -19.20 2.93
N ASN A 486 -13.21 -17.91 2.81
CA ASN A 486 -14.56 -17.40 2.55
C ASN A 486 -14.98 -17.75 1.12
N ASP A 487 -15.43 -18.98 0.96
CA ASP A 487 -15.78 -19.59 -0.32
C ASP A 487 -16.79 -20.73 -0.08
N THR A 488 -17.16 -21.47 -1.11
CA THR A 488 -18.07 -22.60 -1.03
C THR A 488 -17.41 -23.82 -0.36
N PHE A 489 -18.22 -24.81 0.06
CA PHE A 489 -17.70 -26.11 0.50
C PHE A 489 -16.86 -26.75 -0.61
N PHE A 490 -17.37 -26.74 -1.84
CA PHE A 490 -16.67 -27.31 -3.00
C PHE A 490 -15.27 -26.72 -3.15
N ASN A 491 -15.16 -25.38 -3.22
CA ASN A 491 -13.89 -24.70 -3.40
C ASN A 491 -12.93 -24.89 -2.20
N ASN A 492 -13.45 -25.02 -1.00
CA ASN A 492 -12.63 -25.31 0.17
C ASN A 492 -12.09 -26.75 0.15
N ILE A 493 -12.86 -27.73 -0.30
CA ILE A 493 -12.41 -29.13 -0.38
C ILE A 493 -11.43 -29.31 -1.55
N THR A 494 -11.70 -28.69 -2.70
CA THR A 494 -10.84 -28.78 -3.91
C THR A 494 -9.58 -27.93 -3.83
N PHE A 495 -9.36 -27.18 -2.74
CA PHE A 495 -8.24 -26.27 -2.60
C PHE A 495 -6.89 -26.98 -2.79
N GLY A 496 -6.18 -26.63 -3.86
CA GLY A 496 -4.87 -27.22 -4.23
C GLY A 496 -4.96 -28.50 -5.06
N VAL A 497 -6.13 -28.87 -5.55
CA VAL A 497 -6.33 -29.98 -6.49
C VAL A 497 -6.94 -29.43 -7.79
N ASP A 498 -6.19 -29.52 -8.87
CA ASP A 498 -6.67 -29.12 -10.20
C ASP A 498 -7.62 -30.21 -10.75
N HIS A 499 -8.68 -29.79 -11.44
CA HIS A 499 -9.63 -30.68 -12.14
C HIS A 499 -10.37 -31.71 -11.28
N ALA A 500 -10.70 -31.39 -10.00
CA ALA A 500 -11.54 -32.23 -9.17
C ALA A 500 -12.97 -32.29 -9.72
N THR A 501 -13.52 -33.52 -9.85
CA THR A 501 -14.91 -33.72 -10.24
C THR A 501 -15.82 -33.72 -9.01
N GLN A 502 -17.13 -33.51 -9.21
CA GLN A 502 -18.10 -33.57 -8.12
C GLN A 502 -18.07 -34.93 -7.41
N GLU A 503 -17.95 -36.03 -8.17
CA GLU A 503 -17.89 -37.37 -7.62
C GLU A 503 -16.68 -37.58 -6.70
N MET A 504 -15.52 -37.03 -7.05
CA MET A 504 -14.32 -37.09 -6.22
C MET A 504 -14.52 -36.31 -4.90
N VAL A 505 -15.17 -35.14 -4.98
CA VAL A 505 -15.47 -34.29 -3.83
C VAL A 505 -16.50 -34.97 -2.92
N ASP A 506 -17.55 -35.56 -3.48
CA ASP A 506 -18.55 -36.31 -2.74
C ASP A 506 -17.92 -37.48 -2.00
N GLN A 507 -17.05 -38.25 -2.66
CA GLN A 507 -16.35 -39.36 -2.02
C GLN A 507 -15.46 -38.89 -0.86
N ALA A 508 -14.68 -37.82 -1.09
CA ALA A 508 -13.83 -37.25 -0.05
C ALA A 508 -14.64 -36.74 1.15
N ALA A 509 -15.79 -36.10 0.90
CA ALA A 509 -16.69 -35.61 1.93
C ALA A 509 -17.33 -36.76 2.72
N ARG A 510 -17.71 -37.89 2.08
CA ARG A 510 -18.23 -39.09 2.76
C ARG A 510 -17.18 -39.73 3.66
N ILE A 511 -15.95 -39.91 3.17
CA ILE A 511 -14.86 -40.48 3.96
C ILE A 511 -14.55 -39.61 5.18
N ALA A 512 -14.64 -38.26 5.02
CA ALA A 512 -14.42 -37.28 6.08
C ALA A 512 -15.63 -37.09 7.00
N ASN A 513 -16.71 -37.88 6.88
CA ASN A 513 -17.99 -37.70 7.61
C ASN A 513 -18.56 -36.26 7.45
N ALA A 514 -18.33 -35.62 6.31
CA ALA A 514 -18.75 -34.24 6.03
C ALA A 514 -19.98 -34.15 5.12
N TYR A 515 -20.27 -35.17 4.33
CA TYR A 515 -21.29 -35.16 3.29
C TYR A 515 -22.68 -34.78 3.80
N GLU A 516 -23.14 -35.36 4.93
CA GLU A 516 -24.48 -35.15 5.45
C GLU A 516 -24.75 -33.67 5.78
N PHE A 517 -23.91 -33.06 6.63
CA PHE A 517 -24.13 -31.66 7.00
C PHE A 517 -23.92 -30.69 5.83
N ILE A 518 -23.13 -31.06 4.80
CA ILE A 518 -23.01 -30.27 3.57
C ILE A 518 -24.35 -30.30 2.81
N MET A 519 -24.96 -31.50 2.69
CA MET A 519 -26.24 -31.66 1.96
C MET A 519 -27.43 -31.08 2.70
N GLU A 520 -27.34 -30.90 4.03
CA GLU A 520 -28.33 -30.21 4.86
C GLU A 520 -28.26 -28.69 4.71
N SER A 521 -27.20 -28.16 4.12
CA SER A 521 -27.06 -26.70 3.88
C SER A 521 -27.91 -26.27 2.67
N GLU A 522 -28.28 -24.97 2.60
CA GLU A 522 -29.23 -24.42 1.63
C GLU A 522 -28.90 -24.73 0.17
N GLU A 523 -27.61 -24.70 -0.20
CA GLU A 523 -27.13 -24.90 -1.57
C GLU A 523 -26.17 -26.12 -1.67
N GLY A 524 -26.16 -27.01 -0.66
CA GLY A 524 -25.26 -28.15 -0.62
C GLY A 524 -23.79 -27.74 -0.75
N PHE A 525 -23.03 -28.33 -1.69
CA PHE A 525 -21.62 -28.02 -1.90
C PHE A 525 -21.35 -26.59 -2.36
N ASP A 526 -22.32 -25.89 -2.94
CA ASP A 526 -22.18 -24.50 -3.40
C ASP A 526 -22.46 -23.49 -2.28
N THR A 527 -22.85 -23.94 -1.09
CA THR A 527 -23.08 -23.07 0.08
C THR A 527 -21.78 -22.38 0.50
N ASN A 528 -21.81 -21.03 0.60
CA ASN A 528 -20.70 -20.24 1.14
C ASN A 528 -20.63 -20.35 2.66
N ILE A 529 -19.47 -20.78 3.17
CA ILE A 529 -19.24 -21.08 4.59
C ILE A 529 -18.86 -19.85 5.46
N GLY A 530 -18.77 -18.67 4.85
CA GLY A 530 -18.41 -17.43 5.55
C GLY A 530 -16.91 -17.26 5.82
N ASP A 531 -16.56 -16.13 6.42
CA ASP A 531 -15.17 -15.82 6.73
C ASP A 531 -14.61 -16.84 7.74
N ARG A 532 -13.50 -17.49 7.36
CA ARG A 532 -12.84 -18.58 8.12
C ARG A 532 -13.81 -19.71 8.54
N GLY A 533 -14.85 -19.94 7.78
CA GLY A 533 -15.86 -20.94 8.14
C GLY A 533 -16.67 -20.56 9.38
N SER A 534 -16.97 -19.27 9.56
CA SER A 534 -17.69 -18.75 10.74
C SER A 534 -19.10 -19.33 10.93
N LYS A 535 -19.70 -19.87 9.86
CA LYS A 535 -21.01 -20.53 9.91
C LYS A 535 -20.94 -21.99 10.39
N LEU A 536 -19.75 -22.55 10.59
CA LEU A 536 -19.51 -23.93 10.90
C LEU A 536 -19.08 -24.14 12.35
N SER A 537 -19.45 -25.29 12.94
CA SER A 537 -18.89 -25.73 14.21
C SER A 537 -17.39 -26.09 14.08
N GLY A 538 -16.67 -26.20 15.19
CA GLY A 538 -15.27 -26.63 15.20
C GLY A 538 -15.05 -27.98 14.50
N GLY A 539 -15.89 -28.97 14.81
CA GLY A 539 -15.83 -30.30 14.22
C GLY A 539 -16.18 -30.31 12.74
N GLN A 540 -17.13 -29.49 12.29
CA GLN A 540 -17.45 -29.35 10.86
C GLN A 540 -16.28 -28.74 10.09
N ARG A 541 -15.65 -27.68 10.61
CA ARG A 541 -14.43 -27.10 9.99
C ARG A 541 -13.32 -28.14 9.85
N GLN A 542 -13.09 -28.93 10.90
CA GLN A 542 -12.04 -29.95 10.89
C GLN A 542 -12.33 -31.04 9.85
N ARG A 543 -13.59 -31.51 9.74
CA ARG A 543 -13.99 -32.49 8.72
C ARG A 543 -13.83 -31.99 7.30
N ILE A 544 -14.06 -30.70 7.03
CA ILE A 544 -13.74 -30.09 5.72
C ILE A 544 -12.24 -30.08 5.47
N SER A 545 -11.41 -29.78 6.46
CA SER A 545 -9.95 -29.84 6.34
C SER A 545 -9.46 -31.27 6.06
N ILE A 546 -10.06 -32.26 6.68
CA ILE A 546 -9.80 -33.69 6.43
C ILE A 546 -10.25 -34.08 5.00
N ALA A 547 -11.44 -33.66 4.55
CA ALA A 547 -11.93 -33.91 3.20
C ALA A 547 -10.95 -33.33 2.14
N ARG A 548 -10.39 -32.13 2.37
CA ARG A 548 -9.33 -31.53 1.55
C ARG A 548 -8.09 -32.43 1.46
N ALA A 549 -7.65 -32.98 2.59
CA ALA A 549 -6.50 -33.88 2.64
C ALA A 549 -6.78 -35.23 1.95
N ILE A 550 -8.00 -35.76 2.10
CA ILE A 550 -8.44 -37.00 1.42
C ILE A 550 -8.45 -36.80 -0.10
N LEU A 551 -9.05 -35.70 -0.58
CA LEU A 551 -9.13 -35.40 -2.01
C LEU A 551 -7.74 -35.25 -2.64
N LYS A 552 -6.82 -34.61 -1.96
CA LYS A 552 -5.43 -34.46 -2.40
C LYS A 552 -4.68 -35.80 -2.49
N ASN A 553 -5.05 -36.79 -1.68
CA ASN A 553 -4.49 -38.14 -1.61
C ASN A 553 -2.95 -38.21 -1.54
N PRO A 554 -2.31 -37.53 -0.59
CA PRO A 554 -0.86 -37.49 -0.48
C PRO A 554 -0.29 -38.78 0.14
N PRO A 555 0.92 -39.26 -0.25
CA PRO A 555 1.56 -40.40 0.38
C PRO A 555 2.11 -40.12 1.79
N ILE A 556 2.40 -38.85 2.10
CA ILE A 556 2.89 -38.40 3.40
C ILE A 556 1.83 -37.52 4.04
N LEU A 557 1.49 -37.78 5.31
CA LEU A 557 0.51 -37.04 6.07
C LEU A 557 1.14 -36.44 7.33
N ILE A 558 0.88 -35.19 7.57
CA ILE A 558 1.22 -34.47 8.80
C ILE A 558 -0.07 -34.12 9.52
N LEU A 559 -0.21 -34.58 10.77
CA LEU A 559 -1.35 -34.32 11.63
C LEU A 559 -0.90 -33.50 12.84
N ASP A 560 -1.45 -32.30 13.02
CA ASP A 560 -1.20 -31.46 14.19
C ASP A 560 -2.49 -31.35 15.00
N GLU A 561 -2.60 -32.08 16.12
CA GLU A 561 -3.65 -32.03 17.15
C GLU A 561 -5.09 -31.75 16.63
N ALA A 562 -5.58 -32.58 15.71
CA ALA A 562 -6.81 -32.30 14.96
C ALA A 562 -8.14 -32.39 15.78
N THR A 563 -8.10 -32.70 17.07
CA THR A 563 -9.31 -32.97 17.88
C THR A 563 -9.45 -32.13 19.15
N SER A 564 -8.58 -31.14 19.40
CA SER A 564 -8.69 -30.29 20.59
C SER A 564 -9.94 -29.41 20.55
N ALA A 565 -10.66 -29.35 21.69
CA ALA A 565 -11.84 -28.50 21.91
C ALA A 565 -13.12 -28.86 21.11
N LEU A 566 -13.31 -30.14 20.75
CA LEU A 566 -14.54 -30.64 20.14
C LEU A 566 -15.46 -31.29 21.19
N ASP A 567 -16.77 -31.27 20.93
CA ASP A 567 -17.75 -32.08 21.66
C ASP A 567 -17.56 -33.59 21.35
N THR A 568 -18.00 -34.47 22.22
CA THR A 568 -17.73 -35.90 22.15
C THR A 568 -18.20 -36.57 20.84
N GLU A 569 -19.34 -36.15 20.28
CA GLU A 569 -19.85 -36.70 19.01
C GLU A 569 -19.02 -36.21 17.83
N SER A 570 -18.75 -34.91 17.74
CA SER A 570 -17.88 -34.34 16.71
C SER A 570 -16.47 -34.93 16.78
N GLU A 571 -15.94 -35.14 17.96
CA GLU A 571 -14.64 -35.79 18.19
C GLU A 571 -14.59 -37.20 17.60
N ARG A 572 -15.60 -38.02 17.88
CA ARG A 572 -15.67 -39.38 17.33
C ARG A 572 -15.68 -39.37 15.80
N LEU A 573 -16.51 -38.51 15.19
CA LEU A 573 -16.60 -38.39 13.72
C LEU A 573 -15.29 -37.91 13.09
N VAL A 574 -14.58 -37.00 13.73
CA VAL A 574 -13.26 -36.53 13.30
C VAL A 574 -12.22 -37.64 13.45
N GLN A 575 -12.22 -38.36 14.56
CA GLN A 575 -11.30 -39.47 14.81
C GLN A 575 -11.46 -40.58 13.77
N ASP A 576 -12.71 -41.03 13.51
CA ASP A 576 -13.01 -42.01 12.46
C ASP A 576 -12.52 -41.55 11.08
N ALA A 577 -12.68 -40.28 10.76
CA ALA A 577 -12.20 -39.71 9.49
C ALA A 577 -10.66 -39.67 9.41
N LEU A 578 -9.99 -39.36 10.53
CA LEU A 578 -8.52 -39.36 10.60
C LEU A 578 -7.96 -40.77 10.47
N GLU A 579 -8.54 -41.78 11.14
CA GLU A 579 -8.13 -43.20 11.03
C GLU A 579 -8.22 -43.66 9.57
N ARG A 580 -9.33 -43.39 8.89
CA ARG A 580 -9.49 -43.73 7.46
C ARG A 580 -8.47 -42.95 6.57
N LEU A 581 -8.14 -41.72 6.95
CA LEU A 581 -7.14 -40.93 6.22
C LEU A 581 -5.73 -41.47 6.43
N MET A 582 -5.40 -41.97 7.65
CA MET A 582 -4.07 -42.52 7.99
C MET A 582 -3.84 -43.90 7.38
N ASP A 583 -4.89 -44.67 7.18
CA ASP A 583 -4.82 -46.03 6.64
C ASP A 583 -4.09 -46.01 5.28
N THR A 584 -3.02 -46.75 5.11
CA THR A 584 -2.19 -46.82 3.90
C THR A 584 -1.20 -45.65 3.65
N ARG A 585 -1.09 -44.65 4.54
CA ARG A 585 -0.18 -43.53 4.38
C ARG A 585 0.95 -43.51 5.40
N THR A 586 2.02 -42.80 5.07
CA THR A 586 3.09 -42.52 6.04
C THR A 586 2.66 -41.28 6.84
N THR A 587 2.48 -41.45 8.14
CA THR A 587 1.89 -40.41 8.97
C THR A 587 2.86 -39.94 10.06
N VAL A 588 3.01 -38.60 10.19
CA VAL A 588 3.66 -37.97 11.34
C VAL A 588 2.61 -37.20 12.11
N ALA A 589 2.29 -37.68 13.31
CA ALA A 589 1.23 -37.12 14.15
C ALA A 589 1.85 -36.38 15.35
N ILE A 590 1.50 -35.10 15.56
CA ILE A 590 1.71 -34.44 16.84
C ILE A 590 0.53 -34.81 17.71
N ALA A 591 0.80 -35.65 18.68
CA ALA A 591 -0.26 -36.25 19.50
C ALA A 591 -0.37 -35.57 20.86
N HIS A 592 -1.56 -35.07 21.13
CA HIS A 592 -1.97 -34.55 22.43
C HIS A 592 -3.04 -35.48 23.09
N ARG A 593 -3.51 -36.52 22.40
CA ARG A 593 -4.50 -37.47 22.93
C ARG A 593 -4.01 -38.91 22.83
N LEU A 594 -4.33 -39.68 23.86
CA LEU A 594 -3.96 -41.08 24.00
C LEU A 594 -4.47 -41.98 22.86
N SER A 595 -5.66 -41.70 22.29
CA SER A 595 -6.24 -42.47 21.19
C SER A 595 -5.35 -42.46 19.94
N THR A 596 -4.81 -41.30 19.56
CA THR A 596 -3.91 -41.17 18.40
C THR A 596 -2.55 -41.83 18.66
N ILE A 597 -2.11 -41.87 19.92
CA ILE A 597 -0.79 -42.39 20.32
C ILE A 597 -0.78 -43.91 20.37
N LYS A 598 -1.86 -44.54 20.86
CA LYS A 598 -1.94 -46.00 21.09
C LYS A 598 -1.77 -46.85 19.82
N HIS A 599 -2.14 -46.29 18.67
CA HIS A 599 -2.10 -46.99 17.38
C HIS A 599 -0.86 -46.61 16.52
N ALA A 600 0.04 -45.78 17.05
CA ALA A 600 1.28 -45.43 16.33
C ALA A 600 2.28 -46.61 16.35
N ASP A 601 2.92 -46.85 15.21
CA ASP A 601 3.97 -47.87 15.08
C ASP A 601 5.19 -47.49 15.94
N GLU A 602 5.50 -46.20 16.06
CA GLU A 602 6.55 -45.68 16.92
C GLU A 602 6.14 -44.34 17.56
N ILE A 603 6.46 -44.18 18.83
CA ILE A 603 6.27 -42.95 19.59
C ILE A 603 7.65 -42.36 19.89
N CYS A 604 7.83 -41.09 19.54
CA CYS A 604 9.03 -40.32 19.85
C CYS A 604 8.71 -39.24 20.87
N VAL A 605 9.36 -39.29 22.04
CA VAL A 605 9.18 -38.28 23.10
C VAL A 605 10.21 -37.17 22.93
N LEU A 606 9.71 -35.96 22.72
CA LEU A 606 10.54 -34.75 22.62
C LEU A 606 10.59 -34.02 23.97
N HIS A 607 11.81 -33.73 24.43
CA HIS A 607 12.06 -32.92 25.62
C HIS A 607 13.22 -31.97 25.35
N GLU A 608 13.02 -30.67 25.57
CA GLU A 608 14.01 -29.60 25.33
C GLU A 608 14.71 -29.67 23.96
N GLY A 609 13.95 -29.97 22.91
CA GLY A 609 14.42 -30.03 21.52
C GLY A 609 15.20 -31.30 21.18
N ARG A 610 15.17 -32.35 21.99
CA ARG A 610 15.82 -33.65 21.75
C ARG A 610 14.81 -34.80 21.83
N ILE A 611 15.05 -35.87 21.09
CA ILE A 611 14.31 -37.11 21.26
C ILE A 611 14.95 -37.89 22.43
N VAL A 612 14.21 -38.00 23.53
CA VAL A 612 14.71 -38.63 24.77
C VAL A 612 14.28 -40.10 24.91
N GLU A 613 13.11 -40.47 24.36
CA GLU A 613 12.57 -41.85 24.39
C GLU A 613 11.98 -42.20 23.04
N ARG A 614 12.06 -43.49 22.68
CA ARG A 614 11.45 -44.09 21.50
C ARG A 614 10.93 -45.49 21.83
N GLY A 615 9.86 -45.87 21.20
CA GLY A 615 9.27 -47.22 21.31
C GLY A 615 7.78 -47.24 21.06
N THR A 616 7.16 -48.37 21.21
CA THR A 616 5.72 -48.52 21.19
C THR A 616 5.08 -48.02 22.50
N HIS A 617 3.77 -47.85 22.51
CA HIS A 617 3.03 -47.47 23.72
C HIS A 617 3.35 -48.36 24.92
N GLU A 618 3.31 -49.70 24.73
CA GLU A 618 3.55 -50.67 25.79
C GLU A 618 5.00 -50.61 26.31
N GLU A 619 5.97 -50.52 25.42
CA GLU A 619 7.40 -50.41 25.77
C GLU A 619 7.69 -49.15 26.58
N LEU A 620 7.11 -48.00 26.19
CA LEU A 620 7.34 -46.75 26.86
C LEU A 620 6.64 -46.62 28.20
N ILE A 621 5.45 -47.23 28.37
CA ILE A 621 4.79 -47.34 29.67
C ILE A 621 5.63 -48.18 30.63
N ALA A 622 6.19 -49.32 30.15
CA ALA A 622 7.05 -50.21 30.95
C ALA A 622 8.38 -49.56 31.38
N LYS A 623 8.90 -48.56 30.61
CA LYS A 623 10.14 -47.81 30.92
C LYS A 623 10.00 -46.85 32.08
N GLU A 624 8.76 -46.48 32.49
CA GLU A 624 8.46 -45.52 33.57
C GLU A 624 9.16 -44.17 33.44
N GLY A 625 9.45 -43.74 32.21
CA GLY A 625 10.20 -42.57 31.86
C GLY A 625 9.34 -41.30 31.66
N TYR A 626 9.80 -40.41 30.75
CA TYR A 626 9.09 -39.17 30.38
C TYR A 626 7.71 -39.45 29.78
N TYR A 627 7.61 -40.50 28.95
CA TYR A 627 6.33 -40.87 28.33
C TYR A 627 5.26 -41.22 29.37
N LYS A 628 5.59 -42.08 30.36
CA LYS A 628 4.64 -42.44 31.40
C LYS A 628 4.18 -41.25 32.21
N LYS A 629 5.08 -40.35 32.55
CA LYS A 629 4.74 -39.08 33.26
C LYS A 629 3.73 -38.24 32.47
N LEU A 630 3.91 -38.12 31.15
CA LEU A 630 3.01 -37.38 30.26
C LEU A 630 1.66 -38.08 30.14
N HIS A 631 1.67 -39.41 30.05
CA HIS A 631 0.48 -40.26 30.00
C HIS A 631 -0.36 -40.11 31.29
N ASP A 632 0.25 -40.25 32.44
CA ASP A 632 -0.42 -40.17 33.74
C ASP A 632 -1.01 -38.76 33.99
N MET A 633 -0.41 -37.71 33.45
CA MET A 633 -0.96 -36.33 33.47
C MET A 633 -2.18 -36.15 32.58
N GLN A 634 -2.41 -37.00 31.59
CA GLN A 634 -3.55 -36.92 30.66
C GLN A 634 -4.74 -37.79 31.05
N GLU A 635 -4.53 -38.77 31.89
CA GLU A 635 -5.60 -39.65 32.45
C GLU A 635 -6.30 -39.04 33.68
N VAL A 636 -5.77 -37.94 34.26
CA VAL A 636 -6.38 -37.15 35.34
C VAL A 636 -7.17 -35.97 34.76
#